data_3dd3120d7ea2f27819e444fa41385d56
#
_entry.id   3dd3120d7ea2f27819e444fa41385d56
#
_cell.length_a   1.000
_cell.length_b   1.000
_cell.length_c   1.000
_cell.angle_alpha   90.00
_cell.angle_beta   90.00
_cell.angle_gamma   90.00
#
_symmetry.space_group_name_H-M   'P 1'
#
loop_
_entity.id
_entity.type
_entity.pdbx_description
1 polymer ?
#
loop_
_entity_poly.entity_id
_entity_poly.type
_entity_poly.pdbx_seq_one_letter_code
_entity_poly.pdbx_strand_id
1 'polypeptide(L)' 'MNTTVDSRAQIKCVSQNNQLVPYADAKISIMAPGLTFGALVFEGYRAYWNEEKRDLFIFRLEEHMRRLKFSMDLLELDN' A
#
# COMPACT_ATOMS: atom_id res chain seq x y z
N MET A 1 -19.21 13.91 -12.08
CA MET A 1 -18.19 13.11 -11.98
C MET A 1 -18.44 11.81 -11.28
N ASN A 2 -17.51 11.23 -10.79
CA ASN A 2 -17.64 9.89 -10.32
C ASN A 2 -18.67 9.71 -9.22
N THR A 3 -19.70 8.96 -9.50
CA THR A 3 -20.72 8.64 -8.53
C THR A 3 -20.55 7.25 -7.97
N THR A 4 -19.51 6.57 -8.40
CA THR A 4 -19.27 5.22 -7.93
C THR A 4 -18.90 5.26 -6.47
N VAL A 5 -19.28 4.25 -5.77
CA VAL A 5 -18.87 4.11 -4.39
C VAL A 5 -17.35 3.99 -4.35
N ASP A 6 -16.73 4.85 -3.58
CA ASP A 6 -15.31 4.77 -3.34
C ASP A 6 -15.08 3.71 -2.27
N SER A 7 -14.57 2.57 -2.67
CA SER A 7 -14.32 1.47 -1.73
C SER A 7 -13.35 1.87 -0.61
N ARG A 8 -12.54 2.90 -0.86
CA ARG A 8 -11.62 3.39 0.17
C ARG A 8 -12.33 4.06 1.33
N ALA A 9 -13.59 4.46 1.14
CA ALA A 9 -14.38 5.03 2.22
C ALA A 9 -14.61 4.05 3.35
N GLN A 10 -14.43 2.75 3.10
CA GLN A 10 -14.59 1.72 4.12
C GLN A 10 -13.31 1.40 4.86
N ILE A 11 -12.21 1.97 4.45
CA ILE A 11 -10.93 1.74 5.11
C ILE A 11 -10.91 2.51 6.42
N LYS A 12 -10.63 1.81 7.51
CA LYS A 12 -10.59 2.42 8.83
C LYS A 12 -9.21 2.94 9.17
N CYS A 13 -8.18 2.20 8.83
CA CYS A 13 -6.81 2.59 9.14
C CYS A 13 -5.85 2.07 8.08
N VAL A 14 -4.68 2.64 8.05
CA VAL A 14 -3.60 2.24 7.16
C VAL A 14 -2.31 2.19 7.96
N SER A 15 -1.32 1.50 7.43
CA SER A 15 0.02 1.52 8.02
C SER A 15 0.83 2.59 7.30
N GLN A 16 1.31 3.56 8.05
CA GLN A 16 2.15 4.62 7.51
C GLN A 16 3.39 4.74 8.38
N ASN A 17 4.55 4.57 7.77
CA ASN A 17 5.83 4.58 8.48
C ASN A 17 5.84 3.60 9.66
N ASN A 18 5.32 2.39 9.41
CA ASN A 18 5.25 1.31 10.41
C ASN A 18 4.35 1.61 11.60
N GLN A 19 3.41 2.54 11.45
CA GLN A 19 2.44 2.84 12.49
C GLN A 19 1.03 2.76 11.91
N LEU A 20 0.10 2.26 12.70
CA LEU A 20 -1.30 2.28 12.31
C LEU A 20 -1.86 3.67 12.51
N VAL A 21 -2.43 4.21 11.45
CA VAL A 21 -2.97 5.58 11.45
C VAL A 21 -4.40 5.52 10.94
N PRO A 22 -5.34 6.23 11.55
CA PRO A 22 -6.69 6.31 10.99
C PRO A 22 -6.62 6.81 9.56
N TYR A 23 -7.46 6.26 8.70
CA TYR A 23 -7.41 6.61 7.28
C TYR A 23 -7.51 8.13 7.05
N ALA A 24 -8.38 8.79 7.78
CA ALA A 24 -8.58 10.22 7.62
C ALA A 24 -7.34 11.04 8.01
N ASP A 25 -6.47 10.47 8.84
CA ASP A 25 -5.26 11.15 9.31
C ASP A 25 -4.03 10.80 8.49
N ALA A 26 -4.13 9.85 7.57
CA ALA A 26 -3.01 9.44 6.75
C ALA A 26 -2.77 10.50 5.67
N LYS A 27 -1.66 11.19 5.78
CA LYS A 27 -1.33 12.31 4.91
C LYS A 27 0.14 12.28 4.53
N ILE A 28 0.43 12.87 3.38
CA ILE A 28 1.81 13.08 2.95
C ILE A 28 1.96 14.52 2.51
N SER A 29 3.20 15.00 2.58
CA SER A 29 3.50 16.35 2.12
C SER A 29 3.30 16.46 0.61
N ILE A 30 2.75 17.58 0.15
CA ILE A 30 2.66 17.83 -1.30
C ILE A 30 4.05 18.00 -1.91
N MET A 31 5.07 18.19 -1.08
CA MET A 31 6.44 18.29 -1.54
C MET A 31 7.15 16.95 -1.61
N ALA A 32 6.45 15.86 -1.25
CA ALA A 32 7.05 14.53 -1.32
C ALA A 32 7.47 14.21 -2.75
N PRO A 33 8.66 13.61 -2.94
CA PRO A 33 9.17 13.31 -4.29
C PRO A 33 8.21 12.46 -5.13
N GLY A 34 7.40 11.61 -4.50
CA GLY A 34 6.42 10.82 -5.22
C GLY A 34 5.39 11.68 -5.92
N LEU A 35 5.08 12.84 -5.37
CA LEU A 35 4.11 13.76 -5.96
C LEU A 35 4.78 14.77 -6.88
N THR A 36 5.93 15.32 -6.47
CA THR A 36 6.54 16.42 -7.23
C THR A 36 7.40 15.94 -8.39
N PHE A 37 8.00 14.75 -8.28
CA PHE A 37 8.91 14.23 -9.29
C PHE A 37 8.50 12.87 -9.83
N GLY A 38 7.42 12.30 -9.35
CA GLY A 38 7.00 10.97 -9.76
C GLY A 38 7.92 9.87 -9.27
N ALA A 39 8.74 10.14 -8.26
CA ALA A 39 9.65 9.14 -7.70
C ALA A 39 8.88 8.21 -6.76
N LEU A 40 8.13 7.29 -7.35
CA LEU A 40 7.18 6.46 -6.63
C LEU A 40 7.16 5.06 -7.25
N VAL A 41 7.14 4.05 -6.39
CA VAL A 41 6.86 2.68 -6.82
C VAL A 41 5.76 2.13 -5.94
N PHE A 42 5.02 1.16 -6.47
CA PHE A 42 3.97 0.54 -5.68
C PHE A 42 3.85 -0.93 -6.03
N GLU A 43 3.21 -1.66 -5.14
CA GLU A 43 2.90 -3.07 -5.34
C GLU A 43 1.52 -3.33 -4.78
N GLY A 44 0.77 -4.20 -5.43
CA GLY A 44 -0.57 -4.58 -4.98
C GLY A 44 -0.62 -6.07 -4.71
N TYR A 45 -1.19 -6.44 -3.58
CA TYR A 45 -1.41 -7.84 -3.26
C TYR A 45 -2.67 -7.96 -2.44
N ARG A 46 -3.16 -9.19 -2.32
CA ARG A 46 -4.43 -9.44 -1.65
C ARG A 46 -4.28 -10.42 -0.52
N ALA A 47 -5.11 -10.25 0.49
CA ALA A 47 -5.23 -11.19 1.59
C ALA A 47 -6.57 -11.89 1.46
N TYR A 48 -6.59 -13.18 1.72
CA TYR A 48 -7.79 -13.99 1.62
C TYR A 48 -8.07 -14.64 2.97
N TRP A 49 -9.33 -14.58 3.37
CA TRP A 49 -9.77 -15.21 4.60
C TRP A 49 -9.89 -16.71 4.40
N ASN A 50 -9.37 -17.48 5.34
CA ASN A 50 -9.50 -18.93 5.33
C ASN A 50 -10.39 -19.36 6.50
N GLU A 51 -11.56 -19.91 6.18
CA GLU A 51 -12.54 -20.28 7.20
C GLU A 51 -12.06 -21.40 8.11
N GLU A 52 -11.37 -22.37 7.56
CA GLU A 52 -10.89 -23.51 8.35
C GLU A 52 -9.86 -23.08 9.38
N LYS A 53 -8.92 -22.24 8.98
CA LYS A 53 -7.84 -21.80 9.85
C LYS A 53 -8.17 -20.52 10.57
N ARG A 54 -9.26 -19.87 10.20
CA ARG A 54 -9.74 -18.60 10.77
C ARG A 54 -8.63 -17.56 10.79
N ASP A 55 -8.02 -17.37 9.64
CA ASP A 55 -6.89 -16.46 9.51
C ASP A 55 -6.85 -15.90 8.09
N LEU A 56 -6.12 -14.80 7.94
CA LEU A 56 -5.90 -14.17 6.66
C LEU A 56 -4.58 -14.64 6.08
N PHE A 57 -4.59 -14.94 4.79
CA PHE A 57 -3.39 -15.35 4.08
C PHE A 57 -3.15 -14.41 2.92
N ILE A 58 -1.94 -13.89 2.82
CA ILE A 58 -1.54 -13.01 1.73
C ILE A 58 -0.99 -13.88 0.60
N PHE A 59 -1.57 -13.71 -0.59
CA PHE A 59 -1.19 -14.49 -1.75
C PHE A 59 0.16 -14.01 -2.29
N ARG A 60 1.13 -14.90 -2.31
CA ARG A 60 2.46 -14.65 -2.88
C ARG A 60 3.16 -13.41 -2.33
N LEU A 61 3.07 -13.22 -1.02
CA LEU A 61 3.67 -12.05 -0.39
C LEU A 61 5.15 -11.92 -0.72
N GLU A 62 5.90 -13.01 -0.64
CA GLU A 62 7.34 -12.96 -0.88
C GLU A 62 7.65 -12.49 -2.30
N GLU A 63 6.91 -12.96 -3.28
CA GLU A 63 7.14 -12.55 -4.66
C GLU A 63 6.79 -11.09 -4.88
N HIS A 64 5.73 -10.60 -4.22
CA HIS A 64 5.36 -9.20 -4.28
C HIS A 64 6.43 -8.32 -3.65
N MET A 65 7.00 -8.76 -2.55
CA MET A 65 8.06 -8.00 -1.88
C MET A 65 9.34 -7.95 -2.72
N ARG A 66 9.67 -9.05 -3.39
CA ARG A 66 10.84 -9.05 -4.29
C ARG A 66 10.63 -8.10 -5.44
N ARG A 67 9.43 -8.09 -6.02
CA ARG A 67 9.14 -7.21 -7.15
C ARG A 67 9.15 -5.75 -6.72
N LEU A 68 8.65 -5.46 -5.53
CA LEU A 68 8.70 -4.11 -4.97
C LEU A 68 10.15 -3.66 -4.81
N LYS A 69 10.99 -4.52 -4.25
CA LYS A 69 12.41 -4.20 -4.09
C LYS A 69 13.09 -3.96 -5.43
N PHE A 70 12.76 -4.78 -6.42
CA PHE A 70 13.32 -4.59 -7.75
C PHE A 70 12.94 -3.23 -8.31
N SER A 71 11.68 -2.83 -8.15
CA SER A 71 11.21 -1.52 -8.61
C SER A 71 11.92 -0.38 -7.86
N MET A 72 12.11 -0.54 -6.56
CA MET A 72 12.83 0.45 -5.77
C MET A 72 14.27 0.59 -6.23
N ASP A 73 14.93 -0.54 -6.51
CA ASP A 73 16.31 -0.52 -6.97
C ASP A 73 16.44 0.18 -8.33
N LEU A 74 15.46 -0.01 -9.22
CA LEU A 74 15.48 0.66 -10.52
C LEU A 74 15.43 2.17 -10.39
N LEU A 75 14.72 2.68 -9.39
CA LEU A 75 14.62 4.12 -9.15
C LEU A 75 15.64 4.62 -8.13
N GLU A 76 16.51 3.72 -7.66
CA GLU A 76 17.51 4.04 -6.63
C GLU A 76 16.88 4.61 -5.37
N LEU A 77 15.72 4.06 -4.99
CA LEU A 77 15.07 4.47 -3.76
C LEU A 77 15.61 3.65 -2.59
N ASP A 78 15.88 4.33 -1.50
CA ASP A 78 16.33 3.67 -0.27
C ASP A 78 15.14 3.18 0.54
N ASN A 79 15.35 2.14 1.32
CA ASN A 79 14.35 1.62 2.23
C ASN A 79 14.20 2.51 3.45
#